data_8d3523acd75a498b3c5774361adcaea8
#
_entry.id   8d3523acd75a498b3c5774361adcaea8
#
_cell.length_a   1.000
_cell.length_b   1.000
_cell.length_c   1.000
_cell.angle_alpha   90.00
_cell.angle_beta   90.00
_cell.angle_gamma   90.00
#
_symmetry.space_group_name_H-M   'P 1'
#
loop_
_entity.id
_entity.type
_entity.pdbx_description
1 polymer ?
#
loop_
_entity_poly.entity_id
_entity_poly.type
_entity_poly.pdbx_seq_one_letter_code
_entity_poly.pdbx_strand_id
1 'polypeptide(L)'
;MDDAPGTFPGRMFAHARTRPQHPATREKDLGIWQTWTWSEVAAEVRAIACGLAALGFKRGMHLAIIGDNRPRLYWSITAAQCLGGVPVPMYQDAPAAEFAYVLNDAEVAYAIVEDQEQVDKLMEARPQVPTLAHIIYDDPRGL
;
A
#
# COMPACT_ATOMS: atom_id res chain seq x y z
N MET A 1 27.77 14.75 3.76
CA MET A 1 27.43 13.58 2.92
C MET A 1 26.16 12.97 3.50
N ASP A 2 25.12 12.87 2.72
CA ASP A 2 23.83 12.42 3.22
C ASP A 2 23.85 10.88 3.29
N ASP A 3 24.03 10.32 4.49
CA ASP A 3 24.02 8.88 4.74
C ASP A 3 22.60 8.26 4.68
N ALA A 4 21.72 8.85 3.87
CA ALA A 4 20.41 8.26 3.66
C ALA A 4 20.60 6.90 2.97
N PRO A 5 20.01 5.81 3.53
CA PRO A 5 20.04 4.51 2.89
C PRO A 5 19.58 4.64 1.43
N GLY A 6 20.24 3.95 0.50
CA GLY A 6 19.94 4.00 -0.93
C GLY A 6 18.58 3.43 -1.34
N THR A 7 17.63 3.27 -0.41
CA THR A 7 16.26 2.74 -0.59
C THR A 7 15.23 3.85 -0.62
N PHE A 8 14.09 3.62 -1.29
CA PHE A 8 12.97 4.57 -1.31
C PHE A 8 12.50 4.96 0.10
N PRO A 9 12.22 4.02 1.02
CA PRO A 9 11.87 4.38 2.40
C PRO A 9 12.94 5.23 3.09
N GLY A 10 14.22 4.87 2.93
CA GLY A 10 15.33 5.61 3.52
C GLY A 10 15.38 7.06 3.04
N ARG A 11 15.15 7.29 1.75
CA ARG A 11 15.07 8.64 1.16
C ARG A 11 13.87 9.41 1.68
N MET A 12 12.70 8.79 1.76
CA MET A 12 11.50 9.42 2.32
C MET A 12 11.74 9.87 3.76
N PHE A 13 12.28 9.02 4.63
CA PHE A 13 12.57 9.37 6.02
C PHE A 13 13.67 10.42 6.14
N ALA A 14 14.64 10.46 5.22
CA ALA A 14 15.62 11.53 5.16
C ALA A 14 14.93 12.88 4.85
N HIS A 15 14.01 12.93 3.90
CA HIS A 15 13.23 14.15 3.61
C HIS A 15 12.34 14.56 4.80
N ALA A 16 11.73 13.61 5.49
CA ALA A 16 10.96 13.91 6.69
C ALA A 16 11.80 14.55 7.81
N ARG A 17 13.12 14.24 7.88
CA ARG A 17 14.03 14.86 8.84
C ARG A 17 14.55 16.23 8.37
N THR A 18 14.90 16.35 7.09
CA THR A 18 15.60 17.55 6.58
C THR A 18 14.66 18.66 6.11
N ARG A 19 13.44 18.31 5.68
CA ARG A 19 12.44 19.25 5.18
C ARG A 19 11.01 18.82 5.56
N PRO A 20 10.72 18.65 6.88
CA PRO A 20 9.48 18.02 7.35
C PRO A 20 8.20 18.71 6.88
N GLN A 21 8.20 20.03 6.76
CA GLN A 21 7.04 20.84 6.40
C GLN A 21 6.85 21.07 4.90
N HIS A 22 7.78 20.59 4.05
CA HIS A 22 7.60 20.70 2.60
C HIS A 22 6.55 19.71 2.10
N PRO A 23 5.76 20.07 1.07
CA PRO A 23 4.82 19.17 0.42
C PRO A 23 5.52 17.91 -0.12
N ALA A 24 4.96 16.76 0.19
CA ALA A 24 5.44 15.46 -0.28
C ALA A 24 4.46 14.81 -1.24
N THR A 25 3.18 14.80 -0.90
CA THR A 25 2.11 14.19 -1.69
C THR A 25 0.94 15.16 -1.80
N ARG A 26 0.29 15.16 -2.95
CA ARG A 26 -0.94 15.93 -3.18
C ARG A 26 -1.98 15.08 -3.89
N GLU A 27 -3.22 15.29 -3.54
CA GLU A 27 -4.38 14.72 -4.19
C GLU A 27 -5.46 15.79 -4.36
N LYS A 28 -6.21 15.70 -5.45
CA LYS A 28 -7.39 16.54 -5.63
C LYS A 28 -8.62 15.72 -5.30
N ASP A 29 -9.24 15.98 -4.15
CA ASP A 29 -10.46 15.34 -3.73
C ASP A 29 -11.62 16.35 -3.71
N LEU A 30 -12.75 15.99 -4.34
CA LEU A 30 -13.95 16.86 -4.51
C LEU A 30 -13.61 18.29 -4.98
N GLY A 31 -12.63 18.41 -5.86
CA GLY A 31 -12.18 19.71 -6.39
C GLY A 31 -11.21 20.48 -5.49
N ILE A 32 -10.92 19.99 -4.29
CA ILE A 32 -10.05 20.63 -3.29
C ILE A 32 -8.71 19.90 -3.23
N TRP A 33 -7.60 20.65 -3.31
CA TRP A 33 -6.28 20.08 -3.14
C TRP A 33 -6.01 19.74 -1.68
N GLN A 34 -5.84 18.44 -1.41
CA GLN A 34 -5.28 17.92 -0.18
C GLN A 34 -3.74 17.88 -0.34
N THR A 35 -3.02 18.20 0.70
CA THR A 35 -1.55 18.21 0.66
C THR A 35 -1.02 17.62 1.95
N TRP A 36 -0.12 16.65 1.83
CA TRP A 36 0.62 16.06 2.95
C TRP A 36 2.08 16.45 2.87
N THR A 37 2.62 16.85 3.99
CA THR A 37 4.04 17.16 4.19
C THR A 37 4.88 15.87 4.30
N TRP A 38 6.19 15.99 4.21
CA TRP A 38 7.09 14.84 4.40
C TRP A 38 6.96 14.21 5.79
N SER A 39 6.74 15.03 6.83
CA SER A 39 6.54 14.50 8.19
C SER A 39 5.23 13.73 8.32
N GLU A 40 4.14 14.20 7.72
CA GLU A 40 2.84 13.52 7.72
C GLU A 40 2.91 12.22 6.93
N VAL A 41 3.47 12.23 5.72
CA VAL A 41 3.67 11.01 4.93
C VAL A 41 4.50 9.98 5.69
N ALA A 42 5.57 10.40 6.35
CA ALA A 42 6.40 9.48 7.14
C ALA A 42 5.64 8.89 8.35
N ALA A 43 4.73 9.66 8.96
CA ALA A 43 3.88 9.16 10.05
C ALA A 43 2.88 8.12 9.53
N GLU A 44 2.19 8.39 8.40
CA GLU A 44 1.25 7.47 7.77
C GLU A 44 1.94 6.16 7.33
N VAL A 45 3.06 6.25 6.64
CA VAL A 45 3.84 5.06 6.21
C VAL A 45 4.25 4.23 7.43
N ARG A 46 4.68 4.87 8.51
CA ARG A 46 5.04 4.16 9.75
C ARG A 46 3.83 3.46 10.37
N ALA A 47 2.67 4.13 10.41
CA ALA A 47 1.45 3.55 10.96
C ALA A 47 1.01 2.31 10.16
N ILE A 48 1.00 2.39 8.83
CA ILE A 48 0.68 1.26 7.95
C ILE A 48 1.70 0.12 8.16
N ALA A 49 3.00 0.43 8.19
CA ALA A 49 4.04 -0.59 8.40
C ALA A 49 3.90 -1.29 9.75
N CYS A 50 3.61 -0.55 10.83
CA CYS A 50 3.35 -1.13 12.14
C CYS A 50 2.10 -2.02 12.14
N GLY A 51 1.03 -1.60 11.47
CA GLY A 51 -0.19 -2.40 11.31
C GLY A 51 0.08 -3.71 10.56
N LEU A 52 0.77 -3.64 9.42
CA LEU A 52 1.18 -4.83 8.66
C LEU A 52 2.04 -5.78 9.50
N ALA A 53 3.02 -5.24 10.23
CA ALA A 53 3.89 -6.04 11.11
C ALA A 53 3.08 -6.72 12.24
N ALA A 54 2.10 -6.02 12.82
CA ALA A 54 1.20 -6.56 13.84
C ALA A 54 0.31 -7.71 13.30
N LEU A 55 -0.07 -7.64 12.02
CA LEU A 55 -0.77 -8.72 11.32
C LEU A 55 0.16 -9.87 10.90
N GLY A 56 1.46 -9.77 11.13
CA GLY A 56 2.43 -10.81 10.83
C GLY A 56 3.16 -10.67 9.49
N PHE A 57 3.01 -9.55 8.78
CA PHE A 57 3.75 -9.28 7.54
C PHE A 57 5.26 -9.17 7.82
N LYS A 58 6.06 -9.87 7.05
CA LYS A 58 7.52 -10.02 7.27
C LYS A 58 8.30 -9.77 5.99
N ARG A 59 9.62 -9.61 6.16
CA ARG A 59 10.57 -9.52 5.05
C ARG A 59 10.38 -10.66 4.04
N GLY A 60 10.37 -10.29 2.78
CA GLY A 60 10.20 -11.21 1.66
C GLY A 60 8.75 -11.55 1.33
N MET A 61 7.77 -11.18 2.17
CA MET A 61 6.36 -11.36 1.84
C MET A 61 5.90 -10.37 0.78
N HIS A 62 4.91 -10.78 0.00
CA HIS A 62 4.31 -9.96 -1.04
C HIS A 62 2.99 -9.35 -0.58
N LEU A 63 2.81 -8.05 -0.90
CA LEU A 63 1.62 -7.26 -0.59
C LEU A 63 0.98 -6.79 -1.90
N ALA A 64 -0.20 -7.29 -2.24
CA ALA A 64 -0.98 -6.74 -3.35
C ALA A 64 -1.51 -5.35 -2.99
N ILE A 65 -1.50 -4.44 -3.97
CA ILE A 65 -2.01 -3.07 -3.83
C ILE A 65 -2.90 -2.77 -5.02
N ILE A 66 -4.19 -2.55 -4.76
CA ILE A 66 -5.23 -2.48 -5.78
C ILE A 66 -6.12 -1.26 -5.55
N GLY A 67 -6.22 -0.40 -6.54
CA GLY A 67 -7.03 0.80 -6.50
C GLY A 67 -6.47 1.89 -7.39
N ASP A 68 -7.12 3.05 -7.38
CA ASP A 68 -6.68 4.25 -8.06
C ASP A 68 -5.38 4.81 -7.46
N ASN A 69 -4.79 5.76 -8.16
CA ASN A 69 -3.56 6.44 -7.75
C ASN A 69 -3.78 7.35 -6.54
N ARG A 70 -4.21 6.78 -5.41
CA ARG A 70 -4.45 7.46 -4.14
C ARG A 70 -3.19 7.50 -3.29
N PRO A 71 -2.97 8.56 -2.50
CA PRO A 71 -1.82 8.68 -1.60
C PRO A 71 -1.63 7.47 -0.69
N ARG A 72 -2.69 6.94 -0.08
CA ARG A 72 -2.63 5.80 0.84
C ARG A 72 -2.11 4.53 0.18
N LEU A 73 -2.44 4.29 -1.09
CA LEU A 73 -1.91 3.12 -1.81
C LEU A 73 -0.39 3.27 -2.05
N TYR A 74 0.10 4.47 -2.39
CA TYR A 74 1.54 4.73 -2.49
C TYR A 74 2.26 4.62 -1.14
N TRP A 75 1.62 5.07 -0.06
CA TRP A 75 2.17 4.91 1.29
C TRP A 75 2.24 3.44 1.69
N SER A 76 1.26 2.63 1.27
CA SER A 76 1.25 1.18 1.48
C SER A 76 2.39 0.47 0.75
N ILE A 77 2.71 0.90 -0.49
CA ILE A 77 3.90 0.46 -1.23
C ILE A 77 5.17 0.71 -0.38
N THR A 78 5.32 1.93 0.10
CA THR A 78 6.49 2.32 0.90
C THR A 78 6.52 1.59 2.24
N ALA A 79 5.36 1.36 2.87
CA ALA A 79 5.25 0.61 4.13
C ALA A 79 5.70 -0.85 3.98
N ALA A 80 5.28 -1.54 2.91
CA ALA A 80 5.77 -2.89 2.60
C ALA A 80 7.29 -2.91 2.44
N GLN A 81 7.84 -1.95 1.71
CA GLN A 81 9.29 -1.83 1.52
C GLN A 81 10.04 -1.52 2.83
N CYS A 82 9.44 -0.77 3.77
CA CYS A 82 10.01 -0.55 5.11
C CYS A 82 10.23 -1.85 5.87
N LEU A 83 9.36 -2.84 5.66
CA LEU A 83 9.43 -4.16 6.28
C LEU A 83 10.28 -5.15 5.46
N GLY A 84 10.84 -4.71 4.33
CA GLY A 84 11.58 -5.55 3.40
C GLY A 84 10.69 -6.51 2.60
N GLY A 85 9.40 -6.20 2.51
CA GLY A 85 8.44 -6.88 1.65
C GLY A 85 8.46 -6.37 0.22
N VAL A 86 7.74 -7.05 -0.65
CA VAL A 86 7.62 -6.73 -2.07
C VAL A 86 6.20 -6.25 -2.36
N PRO A 87 5.99 -4.97 -2.71
CA PRO A 87 4.69 -4.50 -3.17
C PRO A 87 4.40 -5.04 -4.57
N VAL A 88 3.17 -5.48 -4.79
CA VAL A 88 2.63 -5.99 -6.06
C VAL A 88 1.45 -5.11 -6.47
N PRO A 89 1.70 -3.97 -7.12
CA PRO A 89 0.62 -3.12 -7.63
C PRO A 89 -0.13 -3.87 -8.74
N MET A 90 -1.45 -3.87 -8.66
CA MET A 90 -2.31 -4.55 -9.63
C MET A 90 -3.29 -3.55 -10.25
N TYR A 91 -3.69 -3.84 -11.47
CA TYR A 91 -4.60 -2.98 -12.22
C TYR A 91 -6.03 -3.18 -11.71
N GLN A 92 -6.65 -2.12 -11.19
CA GLN A 92 -7.96 -2.19 -10.54
C GLN A 92 -9.10 -2.64 -11.48
N ASP A 93 -8.98 -2.35 -12.78
CA ASP A 93 -10.01 -2.71 -13.76
C ASP A 93 -9.96 -4.18 -14.19
N ALA A 94 -8.94 -4.94 -13.72
CA ALA A 94 -8.82 -6.35 -14.03
C ALA A 94 -9.96 -7.17 -13.40
N PRO A 95 -10.45 -8.21 -14.10
CA PRO A 95 -11.47 -9.11 -13.54
C PRO A 95 -10.90 -10.03 -12.44
N ALA A 96 -11.77 -10.61 -11.61
CA ALA A 96 -11.38 -11.49 -10.50
C ALA A 96 -10.49 -12.67 -10.93
N ALA A 97 -10.70 -13.22 -12.12
CA ALA A 97 -9.88 -14.33 -12.64
C ALA A 97 -8.42 -13.90 -12.90
N GLU A 98 -8.19 -12.67 -13.35
CA GLU A 98 -6.85 -12.12 -13.52
C GLU A 98 -6.21 -11.82 -12.15
N PHE A 99 -7.00 -11.33 -11.19
CA PHE A 99 -6.56 -11.20 -9.80
C PHE A 99 -6.07 -12.53 -9.26
N ALA A 100 -6.87 -13.61 -9.42
CA ALA A 100 -6.48 -14.94 -8.95
C ALA A 100 -5.16 -15.39 -9.56
N TYR A 101 -4.95 -15.16 -10.86
CA TYR A 101 -3.70 -15.50 -11.54
C TYR A 101 -2.50 -14.77 -10.93
N VAL A 102 -2.56 -13.43 -10.86
CA VAL A 102 -1.44 -12.61 -10.36
C VAL A 102 -1.14 -12.87 -8.89
N LEU A 103 -2.19 -13.01 -8.05
CA LEU A 103 -2.04 -13.26 -6.63
C LEU A 103 -1.37 -14.62 -6.35
N ASN A 104 -1.70 -15.65 -7.15
CA ASN A 104 -1.07 -16.95 -7.05
C ASN A 104 0.38 -16.94 -7.55
N ASP A 105 0.63 -16.33 -8.72
CA ASP A 105 1.97 -16.24 -9.31
C ASP A 105 2.95 -15.51 -8.36
N ALA A 106 2.46 -14.44 -7.72
CA ALA A 106 3.24 -13.68 -6.75
C ALA A 106 3.14 -14.20 -5.31
N GLU A 107 2.48 -15.34 -5.05
CA GLU A 107 2.31 -15.91 -3.69
C GLU A 107 1.84 -14.88 -2.66
N VAL A 108 0.88 -14.03 -3.05
CA VAL A 108 0.41 -12.92 -2.21
C VAL A 108 -0.37 -13.44 -1.00
N ALA A 109 0.03 -12.99 0.19
CA ALA A 109 -0.65 -13.32 1.45
C ALA A 109 -1.46 -12.13 2.02
N TYR A 110 -1.15 -10.91 1.63
CA TYR A 110 -1.79 -9.68 2.10
C TYR A 110 -2.18 -8.80 0.92
N ALA A 111 -3.37 -8.21 0.99
CA ALA A 111 -3.82 -7.20 0.02
C ALA A 111 -4.27 -5.93 0.74
N ILE A 112 -3.87 -4.77 0.22
CA ILE A 112 -4.46 -3.47 0.57
C ILE A 112 -5.19 -2.97 -0.68
N VAL A 113 -6.46 -2.66 -0.51
CA VAL A 113 -7.35 -2.26 -1.60
C VAL A 113 -8.07 -0.95 -1.29
N GLU A 114 -8.49 -0.24 -2.32
CA GLU A 114 -9.11 1.07 -2.15
C GLU A 114 -10.50 0.98 -1.51
N ASP A 115 -11.40 0.20 -2.09
CA ASP A 115 -12.82 0.27 -1.81
C ASP A 115 -13.54 -1.10 -1.87
N GLN A 116 -14.87 -1.06 -1.74
CA GLN A 116 -15.74 -2.23 -1.81
C GLN A 116 -15.59 -3.00 -3.12
N GLU A 117 -15.51 -2.33 -4.27
CA GLU A 117 -15.40 -3.01 -5.57
C GLU A 117 -14.19 -3.94 -5.60
N GLN A 118 -13.05 -3.47 -5.11
CA GLN A 118 -11.83 -4.26 -5.07
C GLN A 118 -11.89 -5.37 -4.01
N VAL A 119 -12.56 -5.12 -2.88
CA VAL A 119 -12.84 -6.18 -1.88
C VAL A 119 -13.68 -7.29 -2.50
N ASP A 120 -14.76 -6.95 -3.20
CA ASP A 120 -15.66 -7.92 -3.83
C ASP A 120 -14.93 -8.79 -4.86
N LYS A 121 -14.09 -8.18 -5.72
CA LYS A 121 -13.24 -8.92 -6.67
C LYS A 121 -12.28 -9.88 -5.97
N LEU A 122 -11.67 -9.45 -4.86
CA LEU A 122 -10.78 -10.33 -4.09
C LEU A 122 -11.54 -11.46 -3.39
N MET A 123 -12.74 -11.19 -2.89
CA MET A 123 -13.58 -12.22 -2.29
C MET A 123 -14.04 -13.26 -3.32
N GLU A 124 -14.32 -12.84 -4.56
CA GLU A 124 -14.61 -13.76 -5.68
C GLU A 124 -13.36 -14.58 -6.06
N ALA A 125 -12.17 -13.96 -6.11
CA ALA A 125 -10.93 -14.65 -6.43
C ALA A 125 -10.44 -15.58 -5.31
N ARG A 126 -10.76 -15.28 -4.04
CA ARG A 126 -10.22 -15.94 -2.84
C ARG A 126 -10.27 -17.46 -2.83
N PRO A 127 -11.35 -18.13 -3.30
CA PRO A 127 -11.37 -19.60 -3.34
C PRO A 127 -10.26 -20.21 -4.21
N GLN A 128 -9.72 -19.46 -5.15
CA GLN A 128 -8.64 -19.86 -6.03
C GLN A 128 -7.26 -19.40 -5.54
N VAL A 129 -7.19 -18.62 -4.45
CA VAL A 129 -5.94 -18.02 -3.91
C VAL A 129 -5.78 -18.43 -2.44
N PRO A 130 -5.34 -19.66 -2.17
CA PRO A 130 -5.25 -20.18 -0.79
C PRO A 130 -4.23 -19.45 0.08
N THR A 131 -3.29 -18.71 -0.50
CA THR A 131 -2.29 -17.92 0.22
C THR A 131 -2.84 -16.61 0.77
N LEU A 132 -3.92 -16.07 0.19
CA LEU A 132 -4.48 -14.77 0.58
C LEU A 132 -5.15 -14.84 1.95
N ALA A 133 -4.44 -14.38 2.98
CA ALA A 133 -4.88 -14.43 4.38
C ALA A 133 -5.60 -13.14 4.80
N HIS A 134 -5.13 -11.98 4.37
CA HIS A 134 -5.63 -10.67 4.81
C HIS A 134 -6.00 -9.77 3.64
N ILE A 135 -7.21 -9.19 3.72
CA ILE A 135 -7.68 -8.12 2.84
C ILE A 135 -7.92 -6.90 3.72
N ILE A 136 -7.24 -5.81 3.44
CA ILE A 136 -7.29 -4.54 4.15
C ILE A 136 -7.83 -3.51 3.16
N TYR A 137 -8.82 -2.73 3.55
CA TYR A 137 -9.43 -1.70 2.69
C TYR A 137 -9.21 -0.30 3.26
N ASP A 138 -9.15 0.69 2.38
CA ASP A 138 -8.98 2.10 2.74
C ASP A 138 -10.34 2.78 2.96
N ASP A 139 -11.26 2.66 2.01
CA ASP A 139 -12.59 3.26 2.09
C ASP A 139 -13.63 2.24 2.58
N PRO A 140 -14.23 2.45 3.78
CA PRO A 140 -15.22 1.52 4.34
C PRO A 140 -16.63 1.69 3.75
N ARG A 141 -16.85 2.63 2.83
CA ARG A 141 -18.19 2.87 2.26
C ARG A 141 -18.65 1.66 1.45
N GLY A 142 -19.81 1.13 1.83
CA GLY A 142 -20.41 -0.02 1.18
C GLY A 142 -20.01 -1.39 1.79
N LEU A 143 -19.08 -1.41 2.75
CA LEU A 143 -18.60 -2.62 3.44
C LEU A 143 -19.29 -2.80 4.79
#